data_ae5684de796d8d6a090a63221c341d9d
#
_entry.id   ae5684de796d8d6a090a63221c341d9d
#
_cell.length_a   1.000
_cell.length_b   1.000
_cell.length_c   1.000
_cell.angle_alpha   90.00
_cell.angle_beta   90.00
_cell.angle_gamma   90.00
#
_symmetry.space_group_name_H-M   'P 1'
#
loop_
_entity.id
_entity.type
_entity.pdbx_description
1 polymer ?
#
loop_
_entity_poly.entity_id
_entity_poly.type
_entity_poly.pdbx_seq_one_letter_code
_entity_poly.pdbx_strand_id
1 'polypeptide(L)' 'GVHLGFKNVLAFIFSHNEPSVNLFQSFGFEIWGNLPNIAILDGQEKTLLILGKRLED' A
#
# COMPACT_ATOMS: atom_id res chain seq x y z
N GLY A 1 11.60 -22.90 -4.78
CA GLY A 1 11.96 -22.74 -3.71
C GLY A 1 10.92 -22.92 -2.84
N VAL A 2 11.21 -22.60 -1.76
CA VAL A 2 10.28 -22.65 -0.97
C VAL A 2 9.41 -21.77 -1.38
N HIS A 3 8.44 -22.19 -1.82
CA HIS A 3 7.60 -21.33 -2.07
C HIS A 3 6.74 -21.30 -1.08
N LEU A 4 6.63 -20.23 -0.45
CA LEU A 4 5.75 -19.96 0.53
C LEU A 4 4.46 -19.61 -0.03
N GLY A 5 4.27 -19.68 -1.27
CA GLY A 5 3.01 -19.40 -1.85
C GLY A 5 2.59 -17.97 -1.82
N PHE A 6 3.53 -17.06 -1.69
CA PHE A 6 3.16 -15.69 -1.69
C PHE A 6 2.77 -15.30 -3.07
N LYS A 7 1.53 -15.05 -3.30
CA LYS A 7 1.07 -14.60 -4.58
C LYS A 7 0.67 -13.15 -4.56
N ASN A 8 0.93 -12.48 -3.48
CA ASN A 8 0.56 -11.07 -3.36
C ASN A 8 1.68 -10.31 -2.70
N VAL A 9 1.81 -9.05 -3.09
CA VAL A 9 2.76 -8.15 -2.46
C VAL A 9 1.96 -7.00 -1.89
N LEU A 10 2.26 -6.62 -0.67
CA LEU A 10 1.58 -5.52 -0.02
C LEU A 10 2.53 -4.37 0.21
N ALA A 11 2.03 -3.17 0.05
CA ALA A 11 2.80 -1.95 0.32
C ALA A 11 1.94 -1.05 1.18
N PHE A 12 2.56 -0.39 2.16
CA PHE A 12 1.86 0.50 3.04
C PHE A 12 2.38 1.90 2.80
N ILE A 13 1.49 2.80 2.36
CA ILE A 13 1.89 4.14 1.98
C ILE A 13 0.90 5.11 2.56
N PHE A 14 1.39 6.19 3.17
CA PHE A 14 0.49 7.22 3.67
C PHE A 14 -0.19 7.91 2.50
N SER A 15 -1.46 8.23 2.67
CA SER A 15 -2.25 8.77 1.59
C SER A 15 -1.75 10.10 1.08
N HIS A 16 -1.08 10.87 1.94
CA HIS A 16 -0.61 12.17 1.52
C HIS A 16 0.64 12.07 0.64
N ASN A 17 1.23 10.89 0.55
CA ASN A 17 2.41 10.70 -0.28
C ASN A 17 1.96 10.30 -1.68
N GLU A 18 1.33 11.25 -2.38
CA GLU A 18 0.75 10.95 -3.67
C GLU A 18 1.75 10.46 -4.70
N PRO A 19 2.96 10.98 -4.76
CA PRO A 19 3.90 10.45 -5.74
C PRO A 19 4.16 8.97 -5.57
N SER A 20 4.26 8.50 -4.32
CA SER A 20 4.49 7.09 -4.09
C SER A 20 3.26 6.27 -4.44
N VAL A 21 2.09 6.75 -4.10
CA VAL A 21 0.86 6.05 -4.43
C VAL A 21 0.75 5.91 -5.94
N ASN A 22 1.00 7.00 -6.66
CA ASN A 22 0.92 6.96 -8.11
C ASN A 22 1.96 6.02 -8.70
N LEU A 23 3.14 6.01 -8.14
CA LEU A 23 4.19 5.15 -8.63
C LEU A 23 3.80 3.68 -8.50
N PHE A 24 3.30 3.31 -7.34
CA PHE A 24 2.93 1.92 -7.12
C PHE A 24 1.73 1.54 -7.98
N GLN A 25 0.80 2.46 -8.17
CA GLN A 25 -0.34 2.15 -9.03
C GLN A 25 0.11 1.97 -10.48
N SER A 26 1.16 2.68 -10.89
CA SER A 26 1.67 2.51 -12.24
C SER A 26 2.33 1.15 -12.42
N PHE A 27 2.70 0.49 -11.33
CA PHE A 27 3.23 -0.85 -11.40
C PHE A 27 2.14 -1.92 -11.29
N GLY A 28 0.89 -1.52 -11.25
CA GLY A 28 -0.19 -2.48 -11.17
C GLY A 28 -0.73 -2.71 -9.78
N PHE A 29 -0.27 -1.96 -8.80
CA PHE A 29 -0.81 -2.09 -7.46
C PHE A 29 -2.19 -1.47 -7.38
N GLU A 30 -3.02 -2.03 -6.52
CA GLU A 30 -4.36 -1.51 -6.32
C GLU A 30 -4.52 -1.16 -4.86
N ILE A 31 -5.40 -0.25 -4.55
CA ILE A 31 -5.66 0.10 -3.17
C ILE A 31 -6.59 -0.93 -2.60
N TRP A 32 -6.07 -1.76 -1.70
CA TRP A 32 -6.84 -2.83 -1.10
C TRP A 32 -7.37 -2.47 0.27
N GLY A 33 -6.83 -1.46 0.90
CA GLY A 33 -7.29 -1.07 2.20
C GLY A 33 -7.08 0.40 2.45
N ASN A 34 -7.85 0.94 3.37
CA ASN A 34 -7.75 2.34 3.72
C ASN A 34 -7.96 2.43 5.22
N LEU A 35 -6.94 2.92 5.92
CA LEU A 35 -6.99 3.06 7.37
C LEU A 35 -6.95 4.54 7.70
N PRO A 36 -8.11 5.15 7.81
CA PRO A 36 -8.15 6.59 7.99
C PRO A 36 -7.70 7.01 9.38
N ASN A 37 -6.89 8.02 9.41
CA ASN A 37 -6.48 8.65 10.68
C ASN A 37 -5.89 7.66 11.65
N ILE A 38 -5.10 6.70 11.13
CA ILE A 38 -4.59 5.67 11.99
C ILE A 38 -3.26 6.04 12.63
N ALA A 39 -2.56 7.02 12.07
CA ALA A 39 -1.25 7.40 12.62
C ALA A 39 -1.23 8.89 12.86
N ILE A 40 -0.48 9.32 13.88
CA ILE A 40 -0.33 10.72 14.18
C ILE A 40 1.12 11.09 13.96
N LEU A 41 1.36 11.97 13.00
CA LEU A 41 2.70 12.43 12.70
C LEU A 41 2.71 13.95 12.83
N ASP A 42 3.61 14.46 13.63
CA ASP A 42 3.72 15.90 13.83
C ASP A 42 2.40 16.51 14.26
N GLY A 43 1.66 15.79 15.09
CA GLY A 43 0.40 16.31 15.58
C GLY A 43 -0.75 16.24 14.61
N GLN A 44 -0.55 15.59 13.46
CA GLN A 44 -1.61 15.50 12.47
C GLN A 44 -1.95 14.04 12.25
N GLU A 45 -3.22 13.76 12.10
CA GLU A 45 -3.66 12.41 11.83
C GLU A 45 -3.45 12.11 10.35
N LYS A 46 -2.94 10.94 10.08
CA LYS A 46 -2.66 10.53 8.71
C LYS A 46 -3.37 9.25 8.38
N THR A 47 -3.73 9.13 7.13
CA THR A 47 -4.41 7.95 6.61
C THR A 47 -3.39 7.05 5.94
N LEU A 48 -3.44 5.77 6.25
CA LEU A 48 -2.54 4.80 5.67
C LEU A 48 -3.28 4.00 4.63
N LEU A 49 -2.70 3.87 3.45
CA LEU A 49 -3.27 3.07 2.39
C LEU A 49 -2.52 1.76 2.28
N ILE A 50 -3.23 0.69 2.06
CA ILE A 50 -2.64 -0.61 1.83
C ILE A 50 -2.83 -0.92 0.36
N LEU A 51 -1.74 -0.99 -0.37
CA LEU A 51 -1.79 -1.30 -1.78
C LEU A 51 -1.33 -2.73 -1.97
N GLY A 52 -1.92 -3.42 -2.88
CA GLY A 52 -1.56 -4.81 -3.12
C GLY A 52 -1.50 -5.13 -4.58
N LYS A 53 -0.72 -6.13 -4.90
CA LYS A 53 -0.58 -6.58 -6.27
C LYS A 53 -0.48 -8.09 -6.27
N ARG A 54 -1.25 -8.73 -7.14
CA ARG A 54 -1.18 -10.17 -7.27
C ARG A 54 -0.05 -10.55 -8.20
N LEU A 55 0.74 -11.47 -7.74
CA LEU A 55 1.84 -11.91 -8.52
C LEU A 55 1.56 -13.24 -9.15
N GLU A 56 0.36 -13.50 -9.63
CA GLU A 56 0.10 -14.72 -10.10
C GLU A 56 0.33 -14.88 -11.48
N ASP A 57 0.74 -15.98 -11.93
CA ASP A 57 0.92 -16.19 -13.27
C ASP A 57 0.11 -17.18 -13.81
#